data_5a7fc5d845c7cc7f0c59975227b1e28e
#
_entry.id   5a7fc5d845c7cc7f0c59975227b1e28e
#
_cell.length_a   1.000
_cell.length_b   1.000
_cell.length_c   1.000
_cell.angle_alpha   90.00
_cell.angle_beta   90.00
_cell.angle_gamma   90.00
#
_symmetry.space_group_name_H-M   'P 1'
#
loop_
_entity.id
_entity.type
_entity.pdbx_description
1 polymer ?
#
loop_
_entity_poly.entity_id
_entity_poly.type
_entity_poly.pdbx_seq_one_letter_code
_entity_poly.pdbx_strand_id
1 'polypeptide(L)'
;VTVTGTGTTASPYVVNATAGSGSTTFSVGDFAQGGIVFWVDETGQHGLVAAKEDQSTGVRWYAGTYGNTQAKGDGPFSGEANTSIIIAAQVAIGDNGSTYAARICNELQVTEGGKTYGDWYLPSKEELNLMYQNKATIDATAGVNGGSGFASAYYWSSTEYINDYAWTQGFGNGFQDGNDKGSTGRVRAVRAF
;
A
#
# COMPACT_ATOMS: atom_id res chain seq x y z
N VAL A 1 30.04 16.24 -1.73
CA VAL A 1 30.25 17.68 -1.80
C VAL A 1 31.71 17.95 -1.47
N THR A 2 32.46 18.56 -2.39
CA THR A 2 33.84 19.05 -2.12
C THR A 2 33.86 20.55 -2.13
N VAL A 3 34.59 21.15 -1.19
CA VAL A 3 34.83 22.58 -1.15
C VAL A 3 36.28 22.81 -1.56
N THR A 4 36.50 23.64 -2.57
CA THR A 4 37.84 24.03 -3.05
C THR A 4 37.99 25.55 -2.97
N GLY A 5 39.23 26.06 -2.93
CA GLY A 5 39.54 27.48 -2.77
C GLY A 5 39.98 27.83 -1.35
N THR A 6 40.54 29.01 -1.20
CA THR A 6 41.09 29.53 0.07
C THR A 6 40.25 30.68 0.65
N GLY A 7 39.13 31.02 0.01
CA GLY A 7 38.23 32.10 0.47
C GLY A 7 38.74 33.52 0.19
N THR A 8 39.76 33.65 -0.69
CA THR A 8 40.26 34.95 -1.12
C THR A 8 39.60 35.38 -2.43
N THR A 9 39.68 36.67 -2.78
CA THR A 9 39.18 37.18 -4.07
C THR A 9 39.81 36.47 -5.28
N ALA A 10 41.09 36.07 -5.15
CA ALA A 10 41.81 35.33 -6.20
C ALA A 10 41.55 33.81 -6.19
N SER A 11 41.03 33.26 -5.10
CA SER A 11 40.69 31.84 -4.91
C SER A 11 39.43 31.71 -4.02
N PRO A 12 38.25 32.06 -4.56
CA PRO A 12 37.01 31.98 -3.79
C PRO A 12 36.69 30.52 -3.43
N TYR A 13 35.96 30.31 -2.38
CA TYR A 13 35.41 28.99 -2.08
C TYR A 13 34.45 28.56 -3.19
N VAL A 14 34.68 27.40 -3.77
CA VAL A 14 33.75 26.76 -4.72
C VAL A 14 33.23 25.51 -4.10
N VAL A 15 31.91 25.44 -3.93
CA VAL A 15 31.22 24.24 -3.49
C VAL A 15 30.86 23.43 -4.72
N ASN A 16 31.62 22.35 -4.96
CA ASN A 16 31.27 21.39 -5.99
C ASN A 16 30.35 20.35 -5.38
N ALA A 17 29.03 20.50 -5.58
CA ALA A 17 28.12 19.43 -5.38
C ALA A 17 28.34 18.40 -6.50
N THR A 18 28.93 17.26 -6.18
CA THR A 18 28.77 16.09 -7.06
C THR A 18 27.26 15.87 -7.18
N ALA A 19 26.71 15.85 -8.39
CA ALA A 19 25.34 15.41 -8.59
C ALA A 19 25.21 14.09 -7.82
N GLY A 20 24.31 14.04 -6.87
CA GLY A 20 24.00 12.81 -6.13
C GLY A 20 23.73 11.71 -7.16
N SER A 21 24.03 10.49 -6.86
CA SER A 21 23.66 9.33 -7.67
C SER A 21 22.23 9.56 -8.17
N GLY A 22 22.03 9.54 -9.50
CA GLY A 22 20.76 9.91 -10.11
C GLY A 22 19.60 9.28 -9.34
N SER A 23 18.60 10.07 -9.01
CA SER A 23 17.40 9.59 -8.31
C SER A 23 16.85 8.42 -9.10
N THR A 24 16.68 7.29 -8.45
CA THR A 24 16.08 6.12 -9.09
C THR A 24 14.60 6.44 -9.36
N THR A 25 14.21 6.36 -10.62
CA THR A 25 12.81 6.51 -11.03
C THR A 25 12.21 5.13 -11.26
N PHE A 26 10.93 4.99 -10.94
CA PHE A 26 10.17 3.76 -11.08
C PHE A 26 9.04 3.94 -12.09
N SER A 27 8.61 2.83 -12.67
CA SER A 27 7.48 2.75 -13.61
C SER A 27 6.49 1.69 -13.19
N VAL A 28 5.24 1.87 -13.57
CA VAL A 28 4.20 0.84 -13.33
C VAL A 28 4.62 -0.48 -13.99
N GLY A 29 4.61 -1.54 -13.19
CA GLY A 29 5.04 -2.88 -13.57
C GLY A 29 6.44 -3.26 -13.05
N ASP A 30 7.23 -2.33 -12.55
CA ASP A 30 8.52 -2.66 -11.93
C ASP A 30 8.32 -3.53 -10.69
N PHE A 31 9.17 -4.56 -10.53
CA PHE A 31 9.27 -5.31 -9.28
C PHE A 31 10.37 -4.70 -8.43
N ALA A 32 9.98 -3.90 -7.47
CA ALA A 32 10.89 -3.11 -6.63
C ALA A 32 10.23 -2.71 -5.31
N GLN A 33 11.01 -2.21 -4.37
CA GLN A 33 10.49 -1.70 -3.09
C GLN A 33 9.69 -2.74 -2.27
N GLY A 34 9.99 -4.03 -2.47
CA GLY A 34 9.32 -5.16 -1.82
C GLY A 34 8.04 -5.63 -2.51
N GLY A 35 7.64 -5.04 -3.63
CA GLY A 35 6.40 -5.38 -4.32
C GLY A 35 6.38 -4.96 -5.80
N ILE A 36 5.19 -4.81 -6.35
CA ILE A 36 4.95 -4.47 -7.75
C ILE A 36 4.43 -3.03 -7.82
N VAL A 37 5.17 -2.15 -8.49
CA VAL A 37 4.77 -0.75 -8.68
C VAL A 37 3.48 -0.71 -9.52
N PHE A 38 2.43 -0.10 -8.99
CA PHE A 38 1.16 0.06 -9.70
C PHE A 38 0.73 1.52 -9.87
N TRP A 39 1.40 2.45 -9.20
CA TRP A 39 1.20 3.88 -9.36
C TRP A 39 2.49 4.63 -9.02
N VAL A 40 2.77 5.70 -9.75
CA VAL A 40 3.88 6.63 -9.49
C VAL A 40 3.42 8.06 -9.70
N ASP A 41 4.06 8.99 -9.01
CA ASP A 41 3.87 10.43 -9.26
C ASP A 41 4.56 10.86 -10.58
N GLU A 42 4.43 12.15 -10.91
CA GLU A 42 5.01 12.73 -12.15
C GLU A 42 6.53 12.62 -12.18
N THR A 43 7.20 12.49 -11.04
CA THR A 43 8.66 12.36 -10.94
C THR A 43 9.14 10.92 -11.10
N GLY A 44 8.26 9.95 -10.87
CA GLY A 44 8.59 8.53 -10.78
C GLY A 44 9.42 8.17 -9.55
N GLN A 45 9.58 9.08 -8.59
CA GLN A 45 10.39 8.86 -7.39
C GLN A 45 9.56 8.41 -6.19
N HIS A 46 8.28 8.73 -6.19
CA HIS A 46 7.30 8.34 -5.18
C HIS A 46 6.17 7.55 -5.84
N GLY A 47 5.69 6.54 -5.14
CA GLY A 47 4.66 5.69 -5.70
C GLY A 47 4.10 4.69 -4.71
N LEU A 48 3.34 3.76 -5.26
CA LEU A 48 2.67 2.69 -4.54
C LEU A 48 3.04 1.34 -5.12
N VAL A 49 3.37 0.39 -4.26
CA VAL A 49 3.59 -1.02 -4.61
C VAL A 49 2.53 -1.91 -4.00
N ALA A 50 2.10 -2.91 -4.74
CA ALA A 50 1.25 -3.99 -4.28
C ALA A 50 2.10 -5.20 -3.86
N ALA A 51 1.72 -5.89 -2.80
CA ALA A 51 2.29 -7.21 -2.50
C ALA A 51 2.08 -8.17 -3.67
N LYS A 52 3.04 -9.06 -3.93
CA LYS A 52 3.00 -9.97 -5.09
C LYS A 52 1.95 -11.09 -4.97
N GLU A 53 1.33 -11.25 -3.80
CA GLU A 53 0.32 -12.27 -3.51
C GLU A 53 -0.69 -11.76 -2.47
N ASP A 54 -1.85 -12.43 -2.37
CA ASP A 54 -2.86 -12.08 -1.38
C ASP A 54 -2.38 -12.46 0.03
N GLN A 55 -2.57 -11.56 0.99
CA GLN A 55 -2.30 -11.83 2.41
C GLN A 55 -3.41 -12.64 3.06
N SER A 56 -4.61 -12.66 2.47
CA SER A 56 -5.71 -13.53 2.86
C SER A 56 -6.63 -13.81 1.68
N THR A 57 -7.11 -15.05 1.59
CA THR A 57 -8.16 -15.47 0.65
C THR A 57 -9.58 -15.22 1.18
N GLY A 58 -9.71 -14.84 2.46
CA GLY A 58 -10.99 -14.52 3.08
C GLY A 58 -10.83 -14.19 4.57
N VAL A 59 -10.96 -12.91 4.91
CA VAL A 59 -10.91 -12.42 6.29
C VAL A 59 -11.95 -11.32 6.47
N ARG A 60 -12.44 -11.15 7.70
CA ARG A 60 -13.32 -10.04 8.08
C ARG A 60 -12.56 -8.72 8.07
N TRP A 61 -13.30 -7.63 7.87
CA TRP A 61 -12.72 -6.29 7.92
C TRP A 61 -12.38 -5.85 9.35
N TYR A 62 -13.09 -6.34 10.36
CA TYR A 62 -13.08 -5.93 11.76
C TYR A 62 -12.67 -7.06 12.70
N ALA A 63 -12.31 -6.70 13.94
CA ALA A 63 -11.84 -7.67 14.96
C ALA A 63 -12.96 -8.46 15.66
N GLY A 64 -14.22 -8.26 15.30
CA GLY A 64 -15.36 -9.00 15.87
C GLY A 64 -16.46 -8.13 16.48
N THR A 65 -16.24 -6.83 16.63
CA THR A 65 -17.24 -5.88 17.14
C THR A 65 -17.43 -4.76 16.13
N TYR A 66 -18.69 -4.49 15.74
CA TYR A 66 -19.00 -3.36 14.88
C TYR A 66 -18.73 -2.04 15.59
N GLY A 67 -18.19 -1.10 14.87
CA GLY A 67 -17.90 0.24 15.36
C GLY A 67 -17.59 1.18 14.21
N ASN A 68 -17.89 2.46 14.41
CA ASN A 68 -17.55 3.51 13.48
C ASN A 68 -16.10 3.94 13.76
N THR A 69 -15.17 3.51 12.88
CA THR A 69 -13.75 3.80 13.05
C THR A 69 -13.37 5.20 12.61
N GLN A 70 -14.18 5.81 11.73
CA GLN A 70 -13.87 7.08 11.04
C GLN A 70 -12.68 6.98 10.06
N ALA A 71 -12.29 5.80 9.63
CA ALA A 71 -11.30 5.60 8.57
C ALA A 71 -11.91 5.97 7.21
N LYS A 72 -12.03 7.25 6.90
CA LYS A 72 -12.75 7.80 5.73
C LYS A 72 -11.81 8.29 4.64
N GLY A 73 -10.50 8.22 4.82
CA GLY A 73 -9.53 8.63 3.81
C GLY A 73 -9.76 7.89 2.50
N ASP A 74 -9.80 8.62 1.38
CA ASP A 74 -9.90 8.08 0.03
C ASP A 74 -8.93 8.84 -0.87
N GLY A 75 -8.19 8.13 -1.70
CA GLY A 75 -7.12 8.68 -2.52
C GLY A 75 -5.78 7.99 -2.31
N PRO A 76 -4.78 8.25 -3.18
CA PRO A 76 -3.42 7.76 -3.01
C PRO A 76 -2.84 8.19 -1.65
N PHE A 77 -2.11 7.29 -0.99
CA PHE A 77 -1.50 7.45 0.34
C PHE A 77 -2.49 7.55 1.52
N SER A 78 -3.80 7.39 1.29
CA SER A 78 -4.79 7.44 2.38
C SER A 78 -4.91 6.13 3.16
N GLY A 79 -4.53 5.01 2.57
CA GLY A 79 -4.69 3.68 3.17
C GLY A 79 -3.88 3.49 4.43
N GLU A 80 -2.69 4.08 4.54
CA GLU A 80 -1.82 3.98 5.72
C GLU A 80 -2.48 4.60 6.95
N ALA A 81 -2.98 5.84 6.82
CA ALA A 81 -3.69 6.53 7.89
C ALA A 81 -4.98 5.77 8.28
N ASN A 82 -5.77 5.31 7.30
CA ASN A 82 -6.96 4.51 7.55
C ASN A 82 -6.63 3.23 8.31
N THR A 83 -5.58 2.50 7.91
CA THR A 83 -5.13 1.26 8.56
C THR A 83 -4.83 1.50 10.03
N SER A 84 -4.08 2.56 10.34
CA SER A 84 -3.75 2.95 11.71
C SER A 84 -5.00 3.30 12.53
N ILE A 85 -5.94 4.05 11.93
CA ILE A 85 -7.22 4.42 12.56
C ILE A 85 -8.07 3.17 12.85
N ILE A 86 -8.16 2.22 11.88
CA ILE A 86 -8.90 0.97 12.07
C ILE A 86 -8.33 0.17 13.23
N ILE A 87 -7.01 -0.02 13.26
CA ILE A 87 -6.35 -0.80 14.32
C ILE A 87 -6.60 -0.14 15.68
N ALA A 88 -6.39 1.16 15.80
CA ALA A 88 -6.62 1.89 17.04
C ALA A 88 -8.09 1.78 17.51
N ALA A 89 -9.06 1.93 16.61
CA ALA A 89 -10.47 1.81 16.92
C ALA A 89 -10.83 0.37 17.36
N GLN A 90 -10.33 -0.65 16.65
CA GLN A 90 -10.61 -2.05 16.98
C GLN A 90 -10.02 -2.43 18.35
N VAL A 91 -8.82 -1.98 18.68
CA VAL A 91 -8.22 -2.16 20.02
C VAL A 91 -9.08 -1.49 21.09
N ALA A 92 -9.58 -0.28 20.84
CA ALA A 92 -10.40 0.47 21.81
C ALA A 92 -11.76 -0.17 22.08
N ILE A 93 -12.39 -0.81 21.09
CA ILE A 93 -13.69 -1.46 21.24
C ILE A 93 -13.62 -2.95 21.67
N GLY A 94 -12.42 -3.45 21.92
CA GLY A 94 -12.22 -4.79 22.46
C GLY A 94 -11.78 -5.82 21.42
N ASP A 95 -10.69 -5.56 20.72
CA ASP A 95 -10.00 -6.54 19.87
C ASP A 95 -9.68 -7.81 20.68
N ASN A 96 -10.18 -8.94 20.22
CA ASN A 96 -9.97 -10.26 20.83
C ASN A 96 -8.72 -10.99 20.33
N GLY A 97 -7.82 -10.29 19.60
CA GLY A 97 -6.64 -10.88 18.99
C GLY A 97 -6.91 -11.59 17.66
N SER A 98 -8.15 -11.63 17.17
CA SER A 98 -8.48 -12.23 15.88
C SER A 98 -7.84 -11.47 14.74
N THR A 99 -7.54 -12.19 13.69
CA THR A 99 -7.02 -11.63 12.43
C THR A 99 -8.13 -10.88 11.70
N TYR A 100 -7.82 -9.70 11.16
CA TYR A 100 -8.70 -8.90 10.32
C TYR A 100 -7.91 -8.12 9.26
N ALA A 101 -8.60 -7.56 8.28
CA ALA A 101 -7.98 -7.05 7.06
C ALA A 101 -6.84 -6.04 7.29
N ALA A 102 -7.07 -5.00 8.11
CA ALA A 102 -6.05 -3.98 8.37
C ALA A 102 -4.84 -4.56 9.14
N ARG A 103 -5.09 -5.45 10.10
CA ARG A 103 -4.05 -6.06 10.92
C ARG A 103 -3.11 -6.94 10.09
N ILE A 104 -3.65 -7.78 9.20
CA ILE A 104 -2.84 -8.65 8.33
C ILE A 104 -1.87 -7.82 7.48
N CYS A 105 -2.33 -6.69 6.94
CA CYS A 105 -1.46 -5.80 6.17
C CYS A 105 -0.38 -5.17 7.04
N ASN A 106 -0.75 -4.64 8.20
CA ASN A 106 0.18 -3.95 9.10
C ASN A 106 1.26 -4.89 9.69
N GLU A 107 0.95 -6.17 9.87
CA GLU A 107 1.89 -7.17 10.38
C GLU A 107 2.76 -7.80 9.27
N LEU A 108 2.50 -7.48 7.99
CA LEU A 108 3.23 -8.04 6.86
C LEU A 108 4.68 -7.56 6.85
N GLN A 109 5.59 -8.51 6.64
CA GLN A 109 7.00 -8.23 6.36
C GLN A 109 7.42 -8.95 5.08
N VAL A 110 8.01 -8.20 4.15
CA VAL A 110 8.52 -8.73 2.88
C VAL A 110 10.02 -8.46 2.81
N THR A 111 10.80 -9.49 2.55
CA THR A 111 12.24 -9.34 2.32
C THR A 111 12.56 -9.51 0.84
N GLU A 112 13.17 -8.50 0.26
CA GLU A 112 13.62 -8.48 -1.14
C GLU A 112 15.02 -7.86 -1.21
N GLY A 113 15.91 -8.49 -1.97
CA GLY A 113 17.28 -7.97 -2.16
C GLY A 113 18.06 -7.76 -0.86
N GLY A 114 17.74 -8.49 0.21
CA GLY A 114 18.36 -8.34 1.54
C GLY A 114 17.79 -7.18 2.37
N LYS A 115 16.80 -6.46 1.90
CA LYS A 115 16.09 -5.41 2.63
C LYS A 115 14.70 -5.92 3.04
N THR A 116 14.30 -5.66 4.29
CA THR A 116 12.96 -6.01 4.80
C THR A 116 12.08 -4.75 4.83
N TYR A 117 10.89 -4.88 4.28
CA TYR A 117 9.84 -3.87 4.22
C TYR A 117 8.70 -4.29 5.13
N GLY A 118 8.35 -3.48 6.11
CA GLY A 118 7.34 -3.77 7.14
C GLY A 118 6.28 -2.66 7.30
N ASP A 119 6.24 -1.71 6.38
CA ASP A 119 5.35 -0.56 6.37
C ASP A 119 4.16 -0.75 5.41
N TRP A 120 3.64 -1.99 5.41
CA TRP A 120 2.48 -2.38 4.61
C TRP A 120 1.17 -2.00 5.27
N TYR A 121 0.16 -1.66 4.46
CA TYR A 121 -1.15 -1.27 4.91
C TYR A 121 -2.27 -1.75 3.99
N LEU A 122 -3.51 -1.71 4.47
CA LEU A 122 -4.71 -2.01 3.69
C LEU A 122 -5.01 -0.83 2.76
N PRO A 123 -5.08 -1.04 1.44
CA PRO A 123 -5.28 0.04 0.47
C PRO A 123 -6.56 0.84 0.75
N SER A 124 -6.55 2.15 0.50
CA SER A 124 -7.78 2.94 0.42
C SER A 124 -8.67 2.45 -0.74
N LYS A 125 -9.88 2.93 -0.81
CA LYS A 125 -10.81 2.60 -1.90
C LYS A 125 -10.21 2.99 -3.25
N GLU A 126 -9.60 4.19 -3.37
CA GLU A 126 -8.96 4.63 -4.61
C GLU A 126 -7.67 3.87 -4.91
N GLU A 127 -6.81 3.60 -3.93
CA GLU A 127 -5.61 2.77 -4.12
C GLU A 127 -5.98 1.38 -4.64
N LEU A 128 -7.06 0.80 -4.13
CA LEU A 128 -7.57 -0.49 -4.59
C LEU A 128 -8.10 -0.42 -6.03
N ASN A 129 -8.74 0.70 -6.41
CA ASN A 129 -9.17 0.96 -7.78
C ASN A 129 -7.99 1.12 -8.74
N LEU A 130 -6.92 1.81 -8.33
CA LEU A 130 -5.68 1.93 -9.10
C LEU A 130 -5.03 0.56 -9.33
N MET A 131 -5.06 -0.32 -8.33
CA MET A 131 -4.62 -1.73 -8.49
C MET A 131 -5.49 -2.47 -9.51
N TYR A 132 -6.80 -2.29 -9.47
CA TYR A 132 -7.71 -2.90 -10.44
C TYR A 132 -7.45 -2.41 -11.88
N GLN A 133 -7.25 -1.11 -12.07
CA GLN A 133 -6.93 -0.53 -13.37
C GLN A 133 -5.62 -1.08 -13.95
N ASN A 134 -4.65 -1.39 -13.09
CA ASN A 134 -3.34 -1.95 -13.45
C ASN A 134 -3.27 -3.48 -13.24
N LYS A 135 -4.40 -4.15 -13.03
CA LYS A 135 -4.49 -5.58 -12.68
C LYS A 135 -3.66 -6.47 -13.61
N ALA A 136 -3.78 -6.27 -14.91
CA ALA A 136 -3.08 -7.10 -15.89
C ALA A 136 -1.55 -7.02 -15.74
N THR A 137 -1.03 -5.82 -15.51
CA THR A 137 0.40 -5.57 -15.27
C THR A 137 0.85 -6.19 -13.95
N ILE A 138 0.07 -5.99 -12.88
CA ILE A 138 0.38 -6.56 -11.55
C ILE A 138 0.38 -8.10 -11.64
N ASP A 139 -0.64 -8.71 -12.26
CA ASP A 139 -0.75 -10.16 -12.40
C ASP A 139 0.43 -10.76 -13.18
N ALA A 140 0.82 -10.13 -14.29
CA ALA A 140 1.96 -10.56 -15.09
C ALA A 140 3.28 -10.50 -14.30
N THR A 141 3.54 -9.37 -13.63
CA THR A 141 4.76 -9.19 -12.82
C THR A 141 4.76 -10.11 -11.60
N ALA A 142 3.62 -10.32 -10.94
CA ALA A 142 3.50 -11.27 -9.84
C ALA A 142 3.90 -12.68 -10.28
N GLY A 143 3.36 -13.14 -11.42
CA GLY A 143 3.61 -14.48 -11.94
C GLY A 143 5.09 -14.77 -12.19
N VAL A 144 5.84 -13.83 -12.76
CA VAL A 144 7.29 -14.01 -13.04
C VAL A 144 8.16 -13.85 -11.80
N ASN A 145 7.63 -13.29 -10.71
CA ASN A 145 8.33 -13.10 -9.43
C ASN A 145 7.85 -14.06 -8.32
N GLY A 146 7.24 -15.20 -8.71
CA GLY A 146 6.84 -16.26 -7.78
C GLY A 146 5.68 -15.89 -6.87
N GLY A 147 4.85 -14.94 -7.30
CA GLY A 147 3.60 -14.54 -6.66
C GLY A 147 2.38 -15.06 -7.40
N SER A 148 1.23 -14.43 -7.16
CA SER A 148 -0.04 -14.80 -7.78
C SER A 148 -0.82 -13.57 -8.23
N GLY A 149 -1.53 -13.69 -9.34
CA GLY A 149 -2.47 -12.67 -9.82
C GLY A 149 -3.70 -12.53 -8.90
N PHE A 150 -4.48 -11.48 -9.14
CA PHE A 150 -5.75 -11.27 -8.43
C PHE A 150 -6.80 -12.31 -8.81
N ALA A 151 -7.50 -12.82 -7.82
CA ALA A 151 -8.68 -13.65 -8.05
C ALA A 151 -9.87 -12.79 -8.52
N SER A 152 -10.81 -13.41 -9.25
CA SER A 152 -12.11 -12.81 -9.58
C SER A 152 -13.01 -12.82 -8.34
N ALA A 153 -12.71 -11.94 -7.37
CA ALA A 153 -13.36 -11.88 -6.06
C ALA A 153 -13.38 -10.43 -5.55
N TYR A 154 -14.06 -10.20 -4.42
CA TYR A 154 -14.04 -8.92 -3.73
C TYR A 154 -12.84 -8.81 -2.79
N TYR A 155 -12.18 -7.65 -2.82
CA TYR A 155 -11.06 -7.27 -1.98
C TYR A 155 -11.46 -6.12 -1.06
N TRP A 156 -11.05 -6.18 0.20
CA TRP A 156 -11.29 -5.12 1.17
C TRP A 156 -10.44 -3.88 0.89
N SER A 157 -11.06 -2.71 1.02
CA SER A 157 -10.34 -1.45 1.22
C SER A 157 -10.31 -1.05 2.70
N SER A 158 -9.43 -0.13 3.05
CA SER A 158 -9.39 0.49 4.38
C SER A 158 -10.42 1.60 4.55
N THR A 159 -11.10 2.02 3.48
CA THR A 159 -12.09 3.10 3.54
C THR A 159 -13.41 2.58 4.13
N GLU A 160 -13.76 3.07 5.30
CA GLU A 160 -15.02 2.74 5.94
C GLU A 160 -16.20 3.39 5.20
N TYR A 161 -17.27 2.65 4.94
CA TYR A 161 -18.51 3.18 4.39
C TYR A 161 -19.40 3.74 5.50
N ILE A 162 -19.88 2.87 6.37
CA ILE A 162 -20.67 3.21 7.56
C ILE A 162 -20.25 2.32 8.74
N ASN A 163 -20.96 2.40 9.85
CA ASN A 163 -20.67 1.65 11.10
C ASN A 163 -20.41 0.16 10.87
N ASP A 164 -21.21 -0.48 10.05
CA ASP A 164 -21.23 -1.93 9.79
C ASP A 164 -20.73 -2.34 8.40
N TYR A 165 -20.46 -1.35 7.49
CA TYR A 165 -19.99 -1.59 6.13
C TYR A 165 -18.65 -0.92 5.85
N ALA A 166 -17.83 -1.55 5.01
CA ALA A 166 -16.60 -0.99 4.43
C ALA A 166 -16.60 -1.19 2.91
N TRP A 167 -15.86 -0.32 2.20
CA TRP A 167 -15.75 -0.42 0.75
C TRP A 167 -14.94 -1.62 0.30
N THR A 168 -15.40 -2.25 -0.77
CA THR A 168 -14.72 -3.34 -1.47
C THR A 168 -14.58 -3.03 -2.95
N GLN A 169 -13.63 -3.71 -3.61
CA GLN A 169 -13.44 -3.70 -5.06
C GLN A 169 -13.57 -5.12 -5.60
N GLY A 170 -14.45 -5.30 -6.58
CA GLY A 170 -14.56 -6.56 -7.32
C GLY A 170 -13.51 -6.66 -8.41
N PHE A 171 -12.53 -7.55 -8.28
CA PHE A 171 -11.47 -7.74 -9.27
C PHE A 171 -11.89 -8.59 -10.49
N GLY A 172 -13.13 -9.07 -10.52
CA GLY A 172 -13.72 -9.72 -11.69
C GLY A 172 -14.51 -8.78 -12.60
N ASN A 173 -15.03 -7.68 -12.06
CA ASN A 173 -15.97 -6.80 -12.77
C ASN A 173 -15.73 -5.30 -12.59
N GLY A 174 -14.83 -4.91 -11.67
CA GLY A 174 -14.50 -3.52 -11.40
C GLY A 174 -15.47 -2.76 -10.48
N PHE A 175 -16.55 -3.39 -10.01
CA PHE A 175 -17.49 -2.70 -9.13
C PHE A 175 -16.90 -2.41 -7.76
N GLN A 176 -17.15 -1.19 -7.27
CA GLN A 176 -16.92 -0.80 -5.89
C GLN A 176 -18.24 -0.76 -5.16
N ASP A 177 -18.34 -1.44 -4.02
CA ASP A 177 -19.55 -1.50 -3.23
C ASP A 177 -19.24 -1.59 -1.74
N GLY A 178 -20.19 -1.16 -0.90
CA GLY A 178 -20.14 -1.37 0.54
C GLY A 178 -20.50 -2.81 0.89
N ASN A 179 -19.63 -3.48 1.64
CA ASN A 179 -19.89 -4.83 2.11
C ASN A 179 -19.84 -4.89 3.65
N ASP A 180 -20.66 -5.76 4.23
CA ASP A 180 -20.72 -5.97 5.67
C ASP A 180 -19.34 -6.36 6.23
N LYS A 181 -18.87 -5.63 7.26
CA LYS A 181 -17.54 -5.84 7.87
C LYS A 181 -17.33 -7.24 8.44
N GLY A 182 -18.43 -7.96 8.76
CA GLY A 182 -18.41 -9.34 9.21
C GLY A 182 -18.29 -10.37 8.08
N SER A 183 -18.54 -9.98 6.84
CA SER A 183 -18.31 -10.82 5.67
C SER A 183 -16.82 -11.08 5.46
N THR A 184 -16.49 -12.12 4.68
CA THR A 184 -15.10 -12.41 4.32
C THR A 184 -14.77 -11.84 2.95
N GLY A 185 -13.70 -11.05 2.87
CA GLY A 185 -13.12 -10.53 1.64
C GLY A 185 -11.63 -10.85 1.54
N ARG A 186 -11.09 -10.82 0.33
CA ARG A 186 -9.65 -10.97 0.11
C ARG A 186 -8.90 -9.71 0.53
N VAL A 187 -7.61 -9.88 0.74
CA VAL A 187 -6.71 -8.79 1.12
C VAL A 187 -5.44 -8.85 0.31
N ARG A 188 -5.08 -7.74 -0.33
CA ARG A 188 -3.78 -7.49 -0.94
C ARG A 188 -3.21 -6.21 -0.35
N ALA A 189 -2.09 -6.31 0.35
CA ALA A 189 -1.45 -5.18 0.99
C ALA A 189 -0.77 -4.25 -0.04
N VAL A 190 -0.68 -2.97 0.32
CA VAL A 190 0.07 -1.96 -0.42
C VAL A 190 1.07 -1.28 0.50
N ARG A 191 2.06 -0.62 -0.12
CA ARG A 191 3.10 0.15 0.55
C ARG A 191 3.43 1.38 -0.28
N ALA A 192 3.68 2.51 0.37
CA ALA A 192 4.19 3.72 -0.26
C ALA A 192 5.74 3.75 -0.30
N PHE A 193 6.31 4.47 -1.25
CA PHE A 193 7.76 4.70 -1.35
C PHE A 193 8.08 6.09 -1.91
#